data_fab9be713f954eac1233e37dd2bdfd89
#
_entry.id   fab9be713f954eac1233e37dd2bdfd89
#
_cell.length_a   1.000
_cell.length_b   1.000
_cell.length_c   1.000
_cell.angle_alpha   90.00
_cell.angle_beta   90.00
_cell.angle_gamma   90.00
#
_symmetry.space_group_name_H-M   'P 1'
#
loop_
_entity.id
_entity.type
_entity.pdbx_description
1 polymer ?
#
loop_
_entity_poly.entity_id
_entity_poly.type
_entity_poly.pdbx_seq_one_letter_code
_entity_poly.pdbx_strand_id
1 'polypeptide(L)'
;MKAVNIGLYSAGLRAYWAQFPALRGSIETYNRFLEERLGRFGTVHNFGILDNADMSEDAGKYFQSRNVDIIFLHSATYFTSDSILPVHR
;
A
#
# COMPACT_ATOMS: atom_id res chain seq x y z
N MET A 1 15.95 -7.43 20.82
CA MET A 1 15.23 -6.25 20.33
C MET A 1 14.05 -6.69 19.49
N LYS A 2 12.87 -6.15 19.76
CA LYS A 2 11.67 -6.53 19.05
C LYS A 2 11.69 -5.96 17.62
N ALA A 3 11.40 -6.78 16.64
CA ALA A 3 11.32 -6.32 15.25
C ALA A 3 10.13 -5.39 15.06
N VAL A 4 10.33 -4.36 14.24
CA VAL A 4 9.26 -3.43 13.88
C VAL A 4 8.38 -4.08 12.80
N ASN A 5 7.05 -3.98 12.96
CA ASN A 5 6.11 -4.42 11.94
C ASN A 5 5.73 -3.23 11.06
N ILE A 6 6.10 -3.31 9.79
CA ILE A 6 5.93 -2.24 8.83
C ILE A 6 4.82 -2.59 7.84
N GLY A 7 3.81 -1.72 7.74
CA GLY A 7 2.78 -1.85 6.72
C GLY A 7 3.19 -1.07 5.48
N LEU A 8 2.91 -1.63 4.31
CA LEU A 8 3.22 -0.99 3.03
C LEU A 8 2.05 -1.16 2.07
N TYR A 9 1.67 -0.09 1.39
CA TYR A 9 0.75 -0.19 0.27
C TYR A 9 1.05 0.92 -0.73
N SER A 10 0.67 0.67 -1.99
CA SER A 10 0.77 1.66 -3.05
C SER A 10 -0.63 2.11 -3.43
N ALA A 11 -0.84 3.42 -3.54
CA ALA A 11 -2.14 3.97 -3.88
C ALA A 11 -2.15 4.47 -5.32
N GLY A 12 -3.24 4.18 -6.05
CA GLY A 12 -3.45 4.63 -7.40
C GLY A 12 -4.93 4.77 -7.69
N LEU A 13 -5.28 5.26 -8.87
CA LEU A 13 -6.66 5.42 -9.30
C LEU A 13 -6.99 4.38 -10.37
N ARG A 14 -8.02 3.56 -10.10
CA ARG A 14 -8.39 2.45 -11.00
C ARG A 14 -8.66 2.92 -12.43
N ALA A 15 -9.22 4.11 -12.61
CA ALA A 15 -9.52 4.64 -13.93
C ALA A 15 -8.28 4.74 -14.83
N TYR A 16 -7.09 4.90 -14.25
CA TYR A 16 -5.86 5.01 -15.02
C TYR A 16 -5.40 3.68 -15.63
N TRP A 17 -5.83 2.55 -15.04
CA TRP A 17 -5.43 1.24 -15.57
C TRP A 17 -5.93 1.00 -16.98
N ALA A 18 -7.15 1.50 -17.29
CA ALA A 18 -7.72 1.36 -18.62
C ALA A 18 -6.99 2.23 -19.67
N GLN A 19 -6.54 3.43 -19.26
CA GLN A 19 -5.85 4.36 -20.15
C GLN A 19 -4.36 4.03 -20.31
N PHE A 20 -3.75 3.50 -19.26
CA PHE A 20 -2.31 3.21 -19.23
C PHE A 20 -2.08 1.80 -18.68
N PRO A 21 -2.32 0.77 -19.50
CA PRO A 21 -2.25 -0.62 -19.02
C PRO A 21 -0.90 -1.01 -18.40
N ALA A 22 0.21 -0.44 -18.90
CA ALA A 22 1.54 -0.74 -18.38
C ALA A 22 1.82 -0.07 -17.02
N LEU A 23 1.05 0.94 -16.65
CA LEU A 23 1.28 1.70 -15.43
C LEU A 23 1.16 0.82 -14.19
N ARG A 24 0.14 -0.03 -14.14
CA ARG A 24 -0.08 -0.90 -12.98
C ARG A 24 1.12 -1.82 -12.73
N GLY A 25 1.66 -2.40 -13.81
CA GLY A 25 2.84 -3.26 -13.71
C GLY A 25 4.06 -2.51 -13.18
N SER A 26 4.26 -1.27 -13.61
CA SER A 26 5.35 -0.42 -13.13
C SER A 26 5.19 -0.13 -11.63
N ILE A 27 3.96 0.14 -11.20
CA ILE A 27 3.68 0.43 -9.79
C ILE A 27 3.91 -0.83 -8.94
N GLU A 28 3.50 -2.00 -9.43
CA GLU A 28 3.72 -3.26 -8.73
C GLU A 28 5.22 -3.55 -8.57
N THR A 29 6.01 -3.30 -9.60
CA THR A 29 7.45 -3.49 -9.56
C THR A 29 8.09 -2.56 -8.53
N TYR A 30 7.69 -1.30 -8.50
CA TYR A 30 8.21 -0.33 -7.55
C TYR A 30 7.76 -0.67 -6.12
N ASN A 31 6.53 -1.16 -5.96
CA ASN A 31 6.03 -1.60 -4.66
C ASN A 31 6.90 -2.71 -4.08
N ARG A 32 7.28 -3.70 -4.91
CA ARG A 32 8.15 -4.79 -4.47
C ARG A 32 9.55 -4.29 -4.13
N PHE A 33 10.05 -3.31 -4.88
CA PHE A 33 11.34 -2.69 -4.58
C PHE A 33 11.32 -2.05 -3.20
N LEU A 34 10.22 -1.33 -2.87
CA LEU A 34 10.06 -0.71 -1.56
C LEU A 34 9.97 -1.77 -0.45
N GLU A 35 9.25 -2.86 -0.71
CA GLU A 35 9.15 -3.96 0.26
C GLU A 35 10.52 -4.50 0.61
N GLU A 36 11.37 -4.72 -0.38
CA GLU A 36 12.73 -5.21 -0.16
C GLU A 36 13.56 -4.22 0.64
N ARG A 37 13.46 -2.93 0.31
CA ARG A 37 14.19 -1.89 1.03
C ARG A 37 13.75 -1.77 2.48
N LEU A 38 12.44 -1.75 2.72
CA LEU A 38 11.90 -1.64 4.07
C LEU A 38 12.17 -2.90 4.90
N GLY A 39 12.33 -4.03 4.26
CA GLY A 39 12.66 -5.29 4.92
C GLY A 39 13.96 -5.27 5.70
N ARG A 40 14.82 -4.29 5.43
CA ARG A 40 16.07 -4.11 6.17
C ARG A 40 15.83 -3.50 7.55
N PHE A 41 14.68 -2.88 7.77
CA PHE A 41 14.34 -2.19 9.00
C PHE A 41 13.38 -2.98 9.89
N GLY A 42 12.72 -3.98 9.34
CA GLY A 42 11.74 -4.76 10.10
C GLY A 42 10.99 -5.73 9.22
N THR A 43 9.90 -6.28 9.75
CA THR A 43 9.03 -7.19 9.01
C THR A 43 8.02 -6.37 8.21
N VAL A 44 8.01 -6.56 6.89
CA VAL A 44 7.11 -5.82 6.00
C VAL A 44 5.86 -6.63 5.72
N HIS A 45 4.71 -6.01 5.96
CA HIS A 45 3.40 -6.55 5.62
C HIS A 45 2.86 -5.71 4.45
N ASN A 46 2.96 -6.25 3.25
CA ASN A 46 2.66 -5.52 2.02
C ASN A 46 1.25 -5.87 1.52
N PHE A 47 0.34 -4.88 1.56
CA PHE A 47 -1.01 -5.05 1.06
C PHE A 47 -1.06 -5.06 -0.47
N GLY A 48 -0.12 -4.37 -1.12
CA GLY A 48 -0.08 -4.24 -2.57
C GLY A 48 -0.67 -2.92 -3.03
N ILE A 49 -1.44 -2.95 -4.13
CA ILE A 49 -2.02 -1.74 -4.71
C ILE A 49 -3.44 -1.54 -4.21
N LEU A 50 -3.70 -0.33 -3.70
CA LEU A 50 -5.03 0.10 -3.29
C LEU A 50 -5.52 1.10 -4.34
N ASP A 51 -6.57 0.76 -5.07
CA ASP A 51 -7.06 1.59 -6.18
C ASP A 51 -8.53 1.99 -6.07
N ASN A 52 -9.18 1.70 -4.94
CA ASN A 52 -10.56 2.12 -4.70
C ASN A 52 -10.88 2.14 -3.19
N ALA A 53 -12.00 2.79 -2.83
CA ALA A 53 -12.38 2.96 -1.43
C ALA A 53 -12.73 1.65 -0.72
N ASP A 54 -13.28 0.67 -1.45
CA ASP A 54 -13.64 -0.61 -0.85
C ASP A 54 -12.42 -1.35 -0.32
N MET A 55 -11.29 -1.23 -1.01
CA MET A 55 -10.04 -1.85 -0.59
C MET A 55 -9.44 -1.20 0.64
N SER A 56 -9.82 0.05 0.95
CA SER A 56 -9.29 0.77 2.12
C SER A 56 -9.63 0.07 3.43
N GLU A 57 -10.87 -0.42 3.55
CA GLU A 57 -11.27 -1.14 4.75
C GLU A 57 -10.51 -2.46 4.88
N ASP A 58 -10.33 -3.17 3.76
CA ASP A 58 -9.58 -4.41 3.74
C ASP A 58 -8.12 -4.17 4.13
N ALA A 59 -7.52 -3.11 3.63
CA ALA A 59 -6.15 -2.75 3.97
C ALA A 59 -6.02 -2.40 5.46
N GLY A 60 -6.98 -1.64 5.99
CA GLY A 60 -6.98 -1.29 7.41
C GLY A 60 -7.05 -2.52 8.29
N LYS A 61 -7.95 -3.46 7.97
CA LYS A 61 -8.09 -4.71 8.69
C LYS A 61 -6.84 -5.58 8.58
N TYR A 62 -6.24 -5.62 7.38
CA TYR A 62 -5.03 -6.38 7.15
C TYR A 62 -3.89 -5.88 8.04
N PHE A 63 -3.65 -4.57 8.07
CA PHE A 63 -2.59 -4.00 8.90
C PHE A 63 -2.88 -4.17 10.39
N GLN A 64 -4.13 -4.02 10.79
CA GLN A 64 -4.52 -4.19 12.19
C GLN A 64 -4.30 -5.63 12.65
N SER A 65 -4.63 -6.62 11.81
CA SER A 65 -4.44 -8.03 12.14
C SER A 65 -2.96 -8.41 12.25
N ARG A 66 -2.07 -7.64 11.64
CA ARG A 66 -0.62 -7.89 11.67
C ARG A 66 0.10 -7.07 12.74
N ASN A 67 -0.62 -6.30 13.55
CA ASN A 67 -0.04 -5.45 14.61
C ASN A 67 1.04 -4.52 14.06
N VAL A 68 0.70 -3.84 12.95
CA VAL A 68 1.64 -2.95 12.27
C VAL A 68 1.94 -1.72 13.13
N ASP A 69 3.22 -1.39 13.27
CA ASP A 69 3.68 -0.26 14.07
C ASP A 69 3.69 1.04 13.26
N ILE A 70 3.98 0.95 11.96
CA ILE A 70 4.04 2.12 11.07
C ILE A 70 3.57 1.71 9.68
N ILE A 71 2.86 2.61 9.00
CA ILE A 71 2.37 2.37 7.64
C ILE A 71 3.05 3.33 6.68
N PHE A 72 3.64 2.77 5.61
CA PHE A 72 4.22 3.54 4.51
C PHE A 72 3.27 3.55 3.33
N LEU A 73 2.97 4.73 2.81
CA LEU A 73 2.16 4.93 1.62
C LEU A 73 3.06 5.32 0.45
N HIS A 74 3.02 4.52 -0.61
CA HIS A 74 3.61 4.89 -1.88
C HIS A 74 2.53 5.52 -2.76
N SER A 75 2.59 6.83 -2.94
CA SER A 75 1.63 7.58 -3.76
C SER A 75 2.05 7.48 -5.22
N ALA A 76 1.48 6.53 -5.94
CA ALA A 76 1.91 6.18 -7.29
C ALA A 76 1.17 6.96 -8.39
N THR A 77 -0.12 7.23 -8.17
CA THR A 77 -0.95 8.02 -9.10
C THR A 77 -1.89 8.89 -8.29
N TYR A 78 -2.63 9.78 -8.98
CA TYR A 78 -3.66 10.57 -8.32
C TYR A 78 -4.74 9.66 -7.72
N PHE A 79 -5.19 9.98 -6.51
CA PHE A 79 -6.27 9.25 -5.85
C PHE A 79 -7.09 10.21 -5.00
N THR A 80 -8.32 9.79 -4.66
CA THR A 80 -9.19 10.60 -3.80
C THR A 80 -8.92 10.30 -2.33
N SER A 81 -9.14 11.30 -1.45
CA SER A 81 -8.89 11.14 -0.01
C SER A 81 -9.73 10.02 0.60
N ASP A 82 -10.96 9.84 0.16
CA ASP A 82 -11.83 8.79 0.69
C ASP A 82 -11.35 7.39 0.36
N SER A 83 -10.48 7.23 -0.64
CA SER A 83 -9.89 5.93 -0.96
C SER A 83 -8.86 5.48 0.08
N ILE A 84 -8.21 6.41 0.77
CA ILE A 84 -7.13 6.05 1.72
C ILE A 84 -7.48 6.35 3.18
N LEU A 85 -8.43 7.26 3.45
CA LEU A 85 -8.76 7.64 4.83
C LEU A 85 -9.08 6.44 5.74
N PRO A 86 -9.86 5.43 5.31
CA PRO A 86 -10.12 4.29 6.18
C PRO A 86 -8.87 3.52 6.64
N VAL A 87 -7.78 3.57 5.86
CA VAL A 87 -6.53 2.89 6.23
C VAL A 87 -5.89 3.57 7.44
N HIS A 88 -6.02 4.90 7.53
CA HIS A 88 -5.33 5.71 8.51
C HIS A 88 -6.20 6.18 9.69
N ARG A 89 -7.40 5.66 9.79
CA ARG A 89 -8.29 5.97 10.91
C ARG A 89 -7.87 5.36 12.21
#